data_eb8ba8ab26cec380459fc6df32364e56
#
_entry.id   eb8ba8ab26cec380459fc6df32364e56
#
_cell.length_a   1.000
_cell.length_b   1.000
_cell.length_c   1.000
_cell.angle_alpha   90.00
_cell.angle_beta   90.00
_cell.angle_gamma   90.00
#
_symmetry.space_group_name_H-M   'P 1'
#
loop_
_entity.id
_entity.type
_entity.pdbx_description
1 polymer ?
#
loop_
_entity_poly.entity_id
_entity_poly.type
_entity_poly.pdbx_seq_one_letter_code
_entity_poly.pdbx_strand_id
1 'polypeptide(L)'
;MTNNFKPKKGGYKQPQLSPDEWKEKKQAEKEAVYQMIDDTATSVVQDGEKFRAFLDTQARLDRYSAANALLIYNQYPQATQLKDFNDWAEEKVSINKGTKSISILEPVEYAKNDGSTGISYNVKKVFDVSQTKGKQTPAPTVNRDPQALVAVMIDTSPVNVEMATELPHPNMGAFYDNNKQTLFVKKNIGDSVALCQCVAQELGHAQLSTRLFLLVPAEVNAHIVAGSSS
;
A
#
# COMPACT_ATOMS: atom_id res chain seq x y z
N MET A 1 43.45 -42.74 13.10
CA MET A 1 43.80 -41.29 13.21
C MET A 1 42.57 -40.49 12.85
N THR A 2 41.77 -40.08 13.82
CA THR A 2 40.53 -39.34 13.64
C THR A 2 40.81 -37.87 13.75
N ASN A 3 40.72 -37.16 12.62
CA ASN A 3 40.97 -35.72 12.55
C ASN A 3 39.69 -34.97 13.02
N ASN A 4 39.75 -34.48 14.26
CA ASN A 4 38.72 -33.71 14.92
C ASN A 4 38.80 -32.23 14.47
N PHE A 5 38.12 -31.87 13.36
CA PHE A 5 38.02 -30.50 12.89
C PHE A 5 36.94 -29.77 13.71
N LYS A 6 37.31 -29.02 14.74
CA LYS A 6 36.44 -28.10 15.44
C LYS A 6 36.33 -26.79 14.63
N PRO A 7 35.14 -26.36 14.16
CA PRO A 7 35.01 -25.06 13.52
C PRO A 7 35.22 -23.96 14.56
N LYS A 8 36.17 -23.06 14.29
CA LYS A 8 36.38 -21.83 15.06
C LYS A 8 35.14 -20.94 14.89
N LYS A 9 34.32 -20.80 15.94
CA LYS A 9 33.31 -19.74 16.06
C LYS A 9 34.03 -18.41 16.21
N GLY A 10 34.37 -17.79 15.11
CA GLY A 10 34.77 -16.38 15.04
C GLY A 10 33.48 -15.52 15.01
N GLY A 11 32.85 -15.35 16.15
CA GLY A 11 31.75 -14.40 16.28
C GLY A 11 32.32 -12.97 16.30
N TYR A 12 32.12 -12.19 15.27
CA TYR A 12 32.19 -10.74 15.38
C TYR A 12 31.14 -10.33 16.42
N LYS A 13 31.57 -10.06 17.65
CA LYS A 13 30.73 -9.37 18.65
C LYS A 13 30.52 -7.96 18.11
N GLN A 14 29.36 -7.66 17.58
CA GLN A 14 28.94 -6.28 17.39
C GLN A 14 29.05 -5.60 18.77
N PRO A 15 29.56 -4.36 18.86
CA PRO A 15 29.55 -3.62 20.11
C PRO A 15 28.10 -3.58 20.60
N GLN A 16 27.87 -4.07 21.82
CA GLN A 16 26.56 -4.01 22.46
C GLN A 16 26.30 -2.53 22.79
N LEU A 17 25.42 -1.90 22.03
CA LEU A 17 24.91 -0.58 22.33
C LEU A 17 24.22 -0.59 23.70
N SER A 18 24.38 0.46 24.47
CA SER A 18 23.59 0.67 25.69
C SER A 18 22.09 0.70 25.34
N PRO A 19 21.18 0.45 26.29
CA PRO A 19 19.74 0.56 26.05
C PRO A 19 19.31 1.91 25.48
N ASP A 20 19.95 3.00 25.93
CA ASP A 20 19.62 4.34 25.48
C ASP A 20 20.15 4.60 24.06
N GLU A 21 21.39 4.23 23.75
CA GLU A 21 21.92 4.30 22.37
C GLU A 21 21.09 3.45 21.40
N TRP A 22 20.59 2.30 21.87
CA TRP A 22 19.71 1.46 21.04
C TRP A 22 18.38 2.14 20.75
N LYS A 23 17.77 2.80 21.76
CA LYS A 23 16.52 3.56 21.58
C LYS A 23 16.72 4.73 20.64
N GLU A 24 17.76 5.53 20.83
CA GLU A 24 18.11 6.64 19.95
C GLU A 24 18.30 6.18 18.50
N LYS A 25 19.04 5.10 18.30
CA LYS A 25 19.24 4.51 16.97
C LYS A 25 17.93 4.07 16.32
N LYS A 26 17.04 3.43 17.09
CA LYS A 26 15.71 3.01 16.59
C LYS A 26 14.81 4.19 16.27
N GLN A 27 14.86 5.22 17.08
CA GLN A 27 14.11 6.45 16.84
C GLN A 27 14.62 7.17 15.59
N ALA A 28 15.92 7.33 15.44
CA ALA A 28 16.52 7.92 14.25
C ALA A 28 16.23 7.11 12.97
N GLU A 29 16.23 5.76 13.06
CA GLU A 29 15.85 4.90 11.94
C GLU A 29 14.38 5.11 11.54
N LYS A 30 13.49 5.25 12.53
CA LYS A 30 12.06 5.51 12.31
C LYS A 30 11.83 6.87 11.67
N GLU A 31 12.48 7.91 12.17
CA GLU A 31 12.41 9.27 11.62
C GLU A 31 12.91 9.32 10.18
N ALA A 32 14.02 8.66 9.87
CA ALA A 32 14.54 8.58 8.51
C ALA A 32 13.57 7.87 7.54
N VAL A 33 12.81 6.87 8.01
CA VAL A 33 11.80 6.19 7.20
C VAL A 33 10.60 7.09 6.94
N TYR A 34 10.13 7.85 7.94
CA TYR A 34 9.04 8.83 7.73
C TYR A 34 9.46 9.95 6.80
N GLN A 35 10.68 10.50 6.97
CA GLN A 35 11.21 11.51 6.05
C GLN A 35 11.29 10.98 4.61
N MET A 36 11.70 9.72 4.43
CA MET A 36 11.73 9.08 3.11
C MET A 36 10.33 8.98 2.49
N ILE A 37 9.27 8.74 3.28
CA ILE A 37 7.88 8.75 2.78
C ILE A 37 7.52 10.14 2.27
N ASP A 38 7.76 11.18 3.07
CA ASP A 38 7.38 12.55 2.75
C ASP A 38 8.13 13.07 1.52
N ASP A 39 9.44 12.83 1.45
CA ASP A 39 10.28 13.22 0.31
C ASP A 39 9.85 12.50 -0.97
N THR A 40 9.58 11.20 -0.87
CA THR A 40 9.14 10.39 -2.01
C THR A 40 7.76 10.82 -2.47
N ALA A 41 6.80 11.02 -1.56
CA ALA A 41 5.46 11.49 -1.88
C ALA A 41 5.51 12.85 -2.59
N THR A 42 6.30 13.80 -2.07
CA THR A 42 6.52 15.11 -2.70
C THR A 42 7.08 14.98 -4.11
N SER A 43 8.11 14.15 -4.30
CA SER A 43 8.71 13.92 -5.62
C SER A 43 7.74 13.27 -6.62
N VAL A 44 6.93 12.32 -6.15
CA VAL A 44 5.97 11.58 -6.97
C VAL A 44 4.84 12.48 -7.45
N VAL A 45 4.27 13.35 -6.60
CA VAL A 45 3.14 14.22 -6.99
C VAL A 45 3.55 15.36 -7.92
N GLN A 46 4.83 15.69 -7.98
CA GLN A 46 5.37 16.75 -8.85
C GLN A 46 5.71 16.26 -10.26
N ASP A 47 5.71 14.97 -10.51
CA ASP A 47 6.18 14.36 -11.76
C ASP A 47 5.24 13.21 -12.18
N GLY A 48 4.55 13.38 -13.31
CA GLY A 48 3.58 12.43 -13.83
C GLY A 48 4.19 11.04 -14.15
N GLU A 49 5.43 10.97 -14.62
CA GLU A 49 6.11 9.70 -14.91
C GLU A 49 6.46 8.96 -13.61
N LYS A 50 6.93 9.69 -12.59
CA LYS A 50 7.16 9.12 -11.26
C LYS A 50 5.86 8.66 -10.61
N PHE A 51 4.78 9.44 -10.76
CA PHE A 51 3.47 9.07 -10.24
C PHE A 51 2.98 7.78 -10.87
N ARG A 52 3.10 7.64 -12.19
CA ARG A 52 2.76 6.41 -12.91
C ARG A 52 3.61 5.22 -12.43
N ALA A 53 4.92 5.38 -12.33
CA ALA A 53 5.82 4.33 -11.85
C ALA A 53 5.54 3.91 -10.40
N PHE A 54 5.16 4.86 -9.54
CA PHE A 54 4.66 4.57 -8.19
C PHE A 54 3.37 3.75 -8.23
N LEU A 55 2.39 4.13 -9.06
CA LEU A 55 1.13 3.37 -9.20
C LEU A 55 1.38 1.95 -9.72
N ASP A 56 2.32 1.76 -10.66
CA ASP A 56 2.73 0.44 -11.13
C ASP A 56 3.34 -0.40 -9.99
N THR A 57 4.12 0.22 -9.12
CA THR A 57 4.67 -0.44 -7.93
C THR A 57 3.57 -0.81 -6.93
N GLN A 58 2.64 0.10 -6.65
CA GLN A 58 1.50 -0.13 -5.76
C GLN A 58 0.59 -1.26 -6.30
N ALA A 59 0.34 -1.29 -7.61
CA ALA A 59 -0.49 -2.32 -8.26
C ALA A 59 0.13 -3.73 -8.19
N ARG A 60 1.46 -3.83 -8.22
CA ARG A 60 2.17 -5.12 -8.04
C ARG A 60 2.17 -5.57 -6.58
N LEU A 61 2.13 -4.63 -5.66
CA LEU A 61 2.28 -4.82 -4.21
C LEU A 61 0.99 -4.43 -3.49
N ASP A 62 -0.14 -4.93 -3.96
CA ASP A 62 -1.51 -4.60 -3.54
C ASP A 62 -1.81 -4.83 -2.05
N ARG A 63 -1.00 -5.67 -1.37
CA ARG A 63 -1.11 -5.93 0.08
C ARG A 63 -0.41 -4.90 0.96
N TYR A 64 0.35 -3.98 0.36
CA TYR A 64 1.07 -2.96 1.10
C TYR A 64 0.27 -1.65 1.11
N SER A 65 0.33 -0.92 2.23
CA SER A 65 -0.23 0.42 2.31
C SER A 65 0.49 1.37 1.35
N ALA A 66 -0.15 2.49 0.97
CA ALA A 66 0.47 3.50 0.12
C ALA A 66 1.80 4.03 0.68
N ALA A 67 1.91 4.19 2.02
CA ALA A 67 3.16 4.58 2.66
C ALA A 67 4.27 3.54 2.45
N ASN A 68 3.96 2.25 2.60
CA ASN A 68 4.93 1.19 2.33
C ASN A 68 5.25 1.07 0.84
N ALA A 69 4.29 1.29 -0.05
CA ALA A 69 4.55 1.31 -1.49
C ALA A 69 5.48 2.46 -1.88
N LEU A 70 5.35 3.65 -1.27
CA LEU A 70 6.30 4.76 -1.45
C LEU A 70 7.72 4.38 -1.00
N LEU A 71 7.83 3.74 0.17
CA LEU A 71 9.11 3.26 0.69
C LEU A 71 9.75 2.23 -0.25
N ILE A 72 8.98 1.28 -0.75
CA ILE A 72 9.45 0.24 -1.67
C ILE A 72 9.82 0.87 -3.01
N TYR A 73 8.97 1.74 -3.56
CA TYR A 73 9.22 2.46 -4.80
C TYR A 73 10.55 3.23 -4.75
N ASN A 74 10.80 3.94 -3.65
CA ASN A 74 12.04 4.70 -3.47
C ASN A 74 13.28 3.81 -3.39
N GLN A 75 13.21 2.68 -2.66
CA GLN A 75 14.37 1.85 -2.36
C GLN A 75 14.59 0.74 -3.40
N TYR A 76 13.52 0.17 -3.97
CA TYR A 76 13.56 -0.97 -4.88
C TYR A 76 12.31 -1.03 -5.76
N PRO A 77 12.15 -0.14 -6.77
CA PRO A 77 10.92 0.02 -7.55
C PRO A 77 10.49 -1.23 -8.34
N GLN A 78 11.42 -2.14 -8.63
CA GLN A 78 11.15 -3.40 -9.34
C GLN A 78 10.71 -4.56 -8.40
N ALA A 79 10.53 -4.31 -7.11
CA ALA A 79 10.11 -5.35 -6.16
C ALA A 79 8.81 -6.05 -6.59
N THR A 80 8.75 -7.36 -6.37
CA THR A 80 7.60 -8.20 -6.72
C THR A 80 7.10 -9.05 -5.55
N GLN A 81 8.00 -9.59 -4.75
CA GLN A 81 7.68 -10.44 -3.60
C GLN A 81 8.65 -10.17 -2.46
N LEU A 82 8.14 -9.60 -1.40
CA LEU A 82 8.93 -9.18 -0.26
C LEU A 82 8.66 -10.08 0.94
N LYS A 83 9.74 -10.52 1.60
CA LYS A 83 9.70 -11.24 2.88
C LYS A 83 10.88 -10.81 3.74
N ASP A 84 10.73 -10.98 5.04
CA ASP A 84 11.85 -10.76 5.94
C ASP A 84 12.88 -11.92 5.89
N PHE A 85 13.95 -11.77 6.63
CA PHE A 85 15.03 -12.75 6.66
C PHE A 85 14.57 -14.13 7.17
N ASN A 86 13.70 -14.15 8.18
CA ASN A 86 13.23 -15.38 8.78
C ASN A 86 12.26 -16.12 7.86
N ASP A 87 11.33 -15.38 7.24
CA ASP A 87 10.38 -15.94 6.28
C ASP A 87 11.10 -16.59 5.08
N TRP A 88 12.16 -15.93 4.54
CA TRP A 88 12.98 -16.54 3.50
C TRP A 88 13.74 -17.77 3.99
N ALA A 89 14.25 -17.74 5.22
CA ALA A 89 14.97 -18.87 5.81
C ALA A 89 14.06 -20.09 6.04
N GLU A 90 12.81 -19.89 6.45
CA GLU A 90 11.80 -20.95 6.59
C GLU A 90 11.51 -21.64 5.26
N GLU A 91 11.51 -20.89 4.16
CA GLU A 91 11.39 -21.43 2.80
C GLU A 91 12.68 -22.04 2.25
N LYS A 92 13.75 -22.09 3.06
CA LYS A 92 15.08 -22.57 2.66
C LYS A 92 15.71 -21.74 1.53
N VAL A 93 15.32 -20.48 1.44
CA VAL A 93 15.84 -19.50 0.48
C VAL A 93 16.83 -18.59 1.20
N SER A 94 18.01 -18.40 0.61
CA SER A 94 19.08 -17.56 1.19
C SER A 94 19.11 -16.19 0.50
N ILE A 95 19.33 -15.14 1.28
CA ILE A 95 19.55 -13.80 0.76
C ILE A 95 20.97 -13.67 0.20
N ASN A 96 21.12 -12.98 -0.92
CA ASN A 96 22.41 -12.72 -1.54
C ASN A 96 23.32 -11.90 -0.61
N LYS A 97 24.56 -12.32 -0.46
CA LYS A 97 25.53 -11.60 0.39
C LYS A 97 25.75 -10.18 -0.13
N GLY A 98 25.72 -9.21 0.77
CA GLY A 98 25.93 -7.79 0.43
C GLY A 98 24.70 -7.05 -0.08
N THR A 99 23.56 -7.70 -0.16
CA THR A 99 22.28 -7.08 -0.57
C THR A 99 21.78 -6.12 0.52
N LYS A 100 21.32 -4.94 0.11
CA LYS A 100 20.65 -4.00 1.01
C LYS A 100 19.21 -4.42 1.24
N SER A 101 18.78 -4.41 2.51
CA SER A 101 17.38 -4.61 2.87
C SER A 101 16.53 -3.40 2.50
N ILE A 102 15.27 -3.64 2.25
CA ILE A 102 14.23 -2.64 2.04
C ILE A 102 13.56 -2.38 3.39
N SER A 103 13.44 -1.11 3.79
CA SER A 103 12.78 -0.72 5.03
C SER A 103 11.31 -0.47 4.75
N ILE A 104 10.45 -1.10 5.55
CA ILE A 104 8.99 -0.88 5.54
C ILE A 104 8.49 -0.61 6.95
N LEU A 105 7.26 -0.14 7.08
CA LEU A 105 6.57 0.06 8.35
C LEU A 105 5.65 -1.14 8.64
N GLU A 106 5.86 -1.78 9.78
CA GLU A 106 5.02 -2.86 10.29
C GLU A 106 4.17 -2.35 11.45
N PRO A 107 2.82 -2.49 11.41
CA PRO A 107 1.97 -2.09 12.51
C PRO A 107 2.19 -3.00 13.72
N VAL A 108 2.27 -2.41 14.91
CA VAL A 108 2.37 -3.10 16.19
C VAL A 108 1.35 -2.54 17.15
N GLU A 109 0.51 -3.40 17.69
CA GLU A 109 -0.44 -3.03 18.73
C GLU A 109 0.26 -2.83 20.07
N TYR A 110 -0.17 -1.84 20.83
CA TYR A 110 0.28 -1.61 22.20
C TYR A 110 -0.89 -1.21 23.11
N ALA A 111 -0.84 -1.63 24.36
CA ALA A 111 -1.82 -1.21 25.36
C ALA A 111 -1.52 0.21 25.82
N LYS A 112 -2.54 1.08 25.81
CA LYS A 112 -2.47 2.41 26.40
C LYS A 112 -2.77 2.36 27.89
N ASN A 113 -2.42 3.44 28.61
CA ASN A 113 -2.65 3.54 30.06
C ASN A 113 -4.14 3.52 30.47
N ASP A 114 -5.04 3.84 29.54
CA ASP A 114 -6.50 3.80 29.72
C ASP A 114 -7.13 2.42 29.42
N GLY A 115 -6.29 1.41 29.12
CA GLY A 115 -6.72 0.06 28.77
C GLY A 115 -7.17 -0.12 27.32
N SER A 116 -7.18 0.95 26.51
CA SER A 116 -7.45 0.84 25.07
C SER A 116 -6.21 0.37 24.30
N THR A 117 -6.42 -0.16 23.08
CA THR A 117 -5.33 -0.56 22.17
C THR A 117 -4.96 0.61 21.27
N GLY A 118 -3.67 0.88 21.14
CA GLY A 118 -3.11 1.79 20.16
C GLY A 118 -2.33 1.04 19.09
N ILE A 119 -2.13 1.66 17.93
CA ILE A 119 -1.27 1.15 16.87
C ILE A 119 -0.03 2.03 16.78
N SER A 120 1.13 1.43 16.84
CA SER A 120 2.43 2.04 16.52
C SER A 120 3.02 1.36 15.30
N TYR A 121 4.09 1.91 14.75
CA TYR A 121 4.76 1.32 13.60
C TYR A 121 6.24 1.12 13.93
N ASN A 122 6.74 -0.07 13.63
CA ASN A 122 8.16 -0.40 13.70
C ASN A 122 8.76 -0.47 12.29
N VAL A 123 10.05 -0.17 12.19
CA VAL A 123 10.78 -0.37 10.94
C VAL A 123 11.13 -1.85 10.82
N LYS A 124 10.63 -2.49 9.76
CA LYS A 124 10.93 -3.88 9.39
C LYS A 124 11.83 -3.90 8.17
N LYS A 125 12.79 -4.82 8.15
CA LYS A 125 13.70 -5.03 7.02
C LYS A 125 13.23 -6.23 6.23
N VAL A 126 12.98 -6.02 4.94
CA VAL A 126 12.55 -7.06 4.01
C VAL A 126 13.48 -7.13 2.79
N PHE A 127 13.38 -8.22 2.04
CA PHE A 127 14.17 -8.47 0.84
C PHE A 127 13.24 -8.99 -0.26
N ASP A 128 13.45 -8.50 -1.48
CA ASP A 128 12.72 -8.99 -2.64
C ASP A 128 13.24 -10.36 -3.10
N VAL A 129 12.37 -11.13 -3.73
CA VAL A 129 12.70 -12.46 -4.27
C VAL A 129 13.91 -12.42 -5.20
N SER A 130 14.10 -11.37 -5.99
CA SER A 130 15.26 -11.19 -6.87
C SER A 130 16.58 -11.00 -6.11
N GLN A 131 16.52 -10.66 -4.83
CA GLN A 131 17.66 -10.52 -3.94
C GLN A 131 18.04 -11.83 -3.24
N THR A 132 17.46 -12.95 -3.65
CA THR A 132 17.62 -14.26 -3.00
C THR A 132 18.22 -15.31 -3.91
N LYS A 133 18.69 -16.41 -3.30
CA LYS A 133 19.18 -17.63 -3.96
C LYS A 133 18.41 -18.82 -3.44
N GLY A 134 18.03 -19.72 -4.34
CA GLY A 134 17.35 -20.96 -4.00
C GLY A 134 16.20 -21.25 -4.95
N LYS A 135 15.50 -22.36 -4.69
CA LYS A 135 14.27 -22.70 -5.42
C LYS A 135 13.15 -21.83 -4.85
N GLN A 136 12.74 -20.87 -5.65
CA GLN A 136 11.65 -19.95 -5.28
C GLN A 136 10.30 -20.59 -5.62
N THR A 137 9.32 -20.38 -4.74
CA THR A 137 7.93 -20.68 -5.05
C THR A 137 7.40 -19.54 -5.91
N PRO A 138 6.85 -19.81 -7.10
CA PRO A 138 6.24 -18.75 -7.92
C PRO A 138 5.17 -17.99 -7.13
N ALA A 139 5.14 -16.68 -7.29
CA ALA A 139 4.06 -15.88 -6.73
C ALA A 139 2.70 -16.38 -7.26
N PRO A 140 1.66 -16.42 -6.43
CA PRO A 140 0.34 -16.81 -6.87
C PRO A 140 -0.12 -15.91 -8.03
N THR A 141 -0.58 -16.51 -9.11
CA THR A 141 -1.15 -15.77 -10.23
C THR A 141 -2.54 -15.28 -9.81
N VAL A 142 -2.71 -13.98 -9.66
CA VAL A 142 -4.02 -13.39 -9.40
C VAL A 142 -4.75 -13.25 -10.74
N ASN A 143 -5.89 -13.94 -10.87
CA ASN A 143 -6.78 -13.71 -12.01
C ASN A 143 -7.46 -12.34 -11.81
N ARG A 144 -7.14 -11.40 -12.69
CA ARG A 144 -7.68 -10.03 -12.70
C ARG A 144 -8.70 -9.89 -13.82
N ASP A 145 -9.70 -10.77 -13.86
CA ASP A 145 -10.83 -10.62 -14.77
C ASP A 145 -11.55 -9.28 -14.50
N PRO A 146 -11.59 -8.35 -15.48
CA PRO A 146 -12.22 -7.04 -15.28
C PRO A 146 -13.70 -7.12 -14.93
N GLN A 147 -14.42 -8.12 -15.43
CA GLN A 147 -15.84 -8.29 -15.10
C GLN A 147 -16.03 -8.72 -13.64
N ALA A 148 -15.22 -9.67 -13.18
CA ALA A 148 -15.21 -10.09 -11.77
C ALA A 148 -14.82 -8.93 -10.85
N LEU A 149 -13.85 -8.10 -11.23
CA LEU A 149 -13.45 -6.91 -10.47
C LEU A 149 -14.57 -5.89 -10.38
N VAL A 150 -15.27 -5.60 -11.50
CA VAL A 150 -16.45 -4.71 -11.48
C VAL A 150 -17.54 -5.24 -10.55
N ALA A 151 -17.84 -6.54 -10.61
CA ALA A 151 -18.84 -7.15 -9.74
C ALA A 151 -18.48 -6.99 -8.25
N VAL A 152 -17.22 -7.27 -7.87
CA VAL A 152 -16.73 -7.08 -6.49
C VAL A 152 -16.78 -5.61 -6.08
N MET A 153 -16.36 -4.68 -6.94
CA MET A 153 -16.39 -3.24 -6.63
C MET A 153 -17.84 -2.74 -6.42
N ILE A 154 -18.81 -3.24 -7.19
CA ILE A 154 -20.23 -2.91 -7.00
C ILE A 154 -20.74 -3.48 -5.68
N ASP A 155 -20.46 -4.75 -5.41
CA ASP A 155 -20.93 -5.46 -4.21
C ASP A 155 -20.35 -4.89 -2.91
N THR A 156 -19.11 -4.42 -2.96
CA THR A 156 -18.42 -3.81 -1.80
C THR A 156 -18.49 -2.28 -1.78
N SER A 157 -19.31 -1.67 -2.61
CA SER A 157 -19.41 -0.21 -2.73
C SER A 157 -19.82 0.43 -1.39
N PRO A 158 -19.15 1.50 -0.96
CA PRO A 158 -19.54 2.26 0.24
C PRO A 158 -20.77 3.15 0.03
N VAL A 159 -21.25 3.26 -1.20
CA VAL A 159 -22.40 4.08 -1.60
C VAL A 159 -23.40 3.25 -2.40
N ASN A 160 -24.64 3.74 -2.54
CA ASN A 160 -25.64 3.10 -3.38
C ASN A 160 -25.16 2.98 -4.82
N VAL A 161 -25.47 1.86 -5.48
CA VAL A 161 -25.15 1.63 -6.90
C VAL A 161 -26.42 1.41 -7.69
N GLU A 162 -26.59 2.16 -8.77
CA GLU A 162 -27.70 2.03 -9.70
C GLU A 162 -27.22 1.79 -11.12
N MET A 163 -27.90 0.88 -11.82
CA MET A 163 -27.62 0.59 -13.22
C MET A 163 -28.40 1.56 -14.13
N ALA A 164 -27.68 2.38 -14.90
CA ALA A 164 -28.26 3.37 -15.80
C ALA A 164 -28.10 2.98 -17.28
N THR A 165 -29.05 3.36 -18.12
CA THR A 165 -28.95 3.24 -19.59
C THR A 165 -28.21 4.41 -20.19
N GLU A 166 -28.37 5.60 -19.60
CA GLU A 166 -27.71 6.83 -20.01
C GLU A 166 -27.02 7.49 -18.83
N LEU A 167 -25.91 8.14 -19.09
CA LEU A 167 -25.10 8.92 -18.14
C LEU A 167 -24.97 10.36 -18.69
N PRO A 168 -24.57 11.35 -17.87
CA PRO A 168 -24.45 12.75 -18.26
C PRO A 168 -23.60 12.97 -19.51
N HIS A 169 -22.62 12.11 -19.77
CA HIS A 169 -21.84 12.12 -21.00
C HIS A 169 -21.82 10.72 -21.65
N PRO A 170 -21.93 10.64 -22.99
CA PRO A 170 -22.08 9.37 -23.71
C PRO A 170 -20.87 8.42 -23.54
N ASN A 171 -19.69 8.96 -23.31
CA ASN A 171 -18.44 8.19 -23.17
C ASN A 171 -18.13 7.72 -21.73
N MET A 172 -19.00 8.04 -20.77
CA MET A 172 -18.84 7.58 -19.39
C MET A 172 -19.29 6.13 -19.23
N GLY A 173 -18.51 5.35 -18.47
CA GLY A 173 -18.89 4.00 -18.04
C GLY A 173 -19.55 3.98 -16.66
N ALA A 174 -19.19 4.96 -15.82
CA ALA A 174 -19.77 5.18 -14.50
C ALA A 174 -19.81 6.67 -14.19
N PHE A 175 -20.61 7.08 -13.21
CA PHE A 175 -20.74 8.45 -12.73
C PHE A 175 -21.19 8.45 -11.27
N TYR A 176 -20.45 9.11 -10.41
CA TYR A 176 -20.84 9.32 -9.01
C TYR A 176 -21.54 10.66 -8.84
N ASP A 177 -22.79 10.60 -8.40
CA ASP A 177 -23.60 11.79 -8.05
C ASP A 177 -23.41 12.09 -6.57
N ASN A 178 -22.67 13.14 -6.27
CA ASN A 178 -22.38 13.55 -4.90
C ASN A 178 -23.63 14.00 -4.13
N ASN A 179 -24.62 14.57 -4.82
CA ASN A 179 -25.86 15.03 -4.16
C ASN A 179 -26.76 13.84 -3.78
N LYS A 180 -26.79 12.81 -4.62
CA LYS A 180 -27.58 11.59 -4.38
C LYS A 180 -26.81 10.54 -3.59
N GLN A 181 -25.51 10.73 -3.40
CA GLN A 181 -24.60 9.73 -2.81
C GLN A 181 -24.72 8.35 -3.50
N THR A 182 -24.84 8.39 -4.83
CA THR A 182 -25.15 7.21 -5.65
C THR A 182 -24.19 7.11 -6.82
N LEU A 183 -23.63 5.93 -7.01
CA LEU A 183 -22.83 5.57 -8.18
C LEU A 183 -23.74 5.01 -9.26
N PHE A 184 -23.81 5.67 -10.39
CA PHE A 184 -24.51 5.19 -11.59
C PHE A 184 -23.51 4.45 -12.48
N VAL A 185 -23.84 3.22 -12.84
CA VAL A 185 -23.03 2.36 -13.72
C VAL A 185 -23.80 2.10 -15.01
N LYS A 186 -23.17 2.35 -16.15
CA LYS A 186 -23.79 2.18 -17.46
C LYS A 186 -24.01 0.72 -17.80
N LYS A 187 -25.23 0.38 -18.23
CA LYS A 187 -25.56 -0.96 -18.75
C LYS A 187 -24.90 -1.19 -20.12
N ASN A 188 -24.59 -2.44 -20.41
CA ASN A 188 -24.19 -2.91 -21.75
C ASN A 188 -22.93 -2.24 -22.33
N ILE A 189 -21.89 -2.04 -21.51
CA ILE A 189 -20.58 -1.65 -22.01
C ILE A 189 -19.85 -2.90 -22.48
N GLY A 190 -19.48 -2.94 -23.77
CA GLY A 190 -18.75 -4.07 -24.36
C GLY A 190 -17.30 -4.18 -23.88
N ASP A 191 -16.69 -3.07 -23.45
CA ASP A 191 -15.32 -3.04 -22.93
C ASP A 191 -15.33 -3.11 -21.39
N SER A 192 -15.10 -4.31 -20.88
CA SER A 192 -15.05 -4.57 -19.43
C SER A 192 -13.84 -3.93 -18.73
N VAL A 193 -12.73 -3.69 -19.45
CA VAL A 193 -11.56 -3.00 -18.90
C VAL A 193 -11.86 -1.53 -18.70
N ALA A 194 -12.44 -0.87 -19.72
CA ALA A 194 -12.85 0.52 -19.63
C ALA A 194 -13.89 0.72 -18.53
N LEU A 195 -14.87 -0.19 -18.43
CA LEU A 195 -15.89 -0.14 -17.36
C LEU A 195 -15.23 -0.26 -15.98
N CYS A 196 -14.30 -1.22 -15.81
CA CYS A 196 -13.58 -1.41 -14.56
C CYS A 196 -12.82 -0.14 -14.12
N GLN A 197 -12.17 0.53 -15.08
CA GLN A 197 -11.46 1.79 -14.82
C GLN A 197 -12.42 2.92 -14.41
N CYS A 198 -13.53 3.08 -15.13
CA CYS A 198 -14.54 4.08 -14.79
C CYS A 198 -15.12 3.85 -13.38
N VAL A 199 -15.53 2.62 -13.07
CA VAL A 199 -16.10 2.29 -11.75
C VAL A 199 -15.09 2.51 -10.64
N ALA A 200 -13.83 2.10 -10.82
CA ALA A 200 -12.77 2.32 -9.84
C ALA A 200 -12.51 3.82 -9.59
N GLN A 201 -12.50 4.64 -10.64
CA GLN A 201 -12.33 6.09 -10.53
C GLN A 201 -13.48 6.74 -9.76
N GLU A 202 -14.72 6.43 -10.11
CA GLU A 202 -15.90 7.02 -9.49
C GLU A 202 -16.09 6.55 -8.02
N LEU A 203 -15.72 5.32 -7.69
CA LEU A 203 -15.65 4.87 -6.30
C LEU A 203 -14.56 5.61 -5.50
N GLY A 204 -13.46 5.98 -6.13
CA GLY A 204 -12.44 6.84 -5.53
C GLY A 204 -13.04 8.22 -5.18
N HIS A 205 -13.80 8.83 -6.07
CA HIS A 205 -14.53 10.09 -5.81
C HIS A 205 -15.54 9.93 -4.66
N ALA A 206 -16.31 8.85 -4.66
CA ALA A 206 -17.27 8.56 -3.60
C ALA A 206 -16.61 8.44 -2.21
N GLN A 207 -15.49 7.72 -2.12
CA GLN A 207 -14.74 7.57 -0.87
C GLN A 207 -14.15 8.89 -0.37
N LEU A 208 -13.62 9.72 -1.27
CA LEU A 208 -13.08 11.03 -0.90
C LEU A 208 -14.19 11.96 -0.41
N SER A 209 -15.32 12.01 -1.10
CA SER A 209 -16.48 12.81 -0.71
C SER A 209 -17.03 12.39 0.67
N THR A 210 -17.16 11.08 0.91
CA THR A 210 -17.66 10.57 2.20
C THR A 210 -16.68 10.87 3.34
N ARG A 211 -15.38 10.79 3.12
CA ARG A 211 -14.36 11.14 4.14
C ARG A 211 -14.30 12.63 4.40
N LEU A 212 -14.43 13.46 3.38
CA LEU A 212 -14.49 14.92 3.54
C LEU A 212 -15.70 15.34 4.38
N PHE A 213 -16.86 14.71 4.16
CA PHE A 213 -18.09 14.94 4.93
C PHE A 213 -17.92 14.60 6.44
N LEU A 214 -17.14 13.57 6.75
CA LEU A 214 -16.86 13.15 8.14
C LEU A 214 -15.82 14.04 8.84
N LEU A 215 -14.98 14.75 8.07
CA LEU A 215 -13.90 15.60 8.62
C LEU A 215 -14.28 17.08 8.72
N VAL A 216 -15.36 17.51 8.06
CA VAL A 216 -15.83 18.91 8.07
C VAL A 216 -16.94 19.05 9.12
N PRO A 217 -16.86 20.01 10.06
CA PRO A 217 -17.93 20.28 11.01
C PRO A 217 -19.27 20.55 10.29
N ALA A 218 -20.37 20.12 10.90
CA ALA A 218 -21.72 20.20 10.30
C ALA A 218 -22.10 21.61 9.83
N GLU A 219 -21.59 22.65 10.48
CA GLU A 219 -21.82 24.06 10.14
C GLU A 219 -21.18 24.48 8.81
N VAL A 220 -20.05 23.89 8.44
CA VAL A 220 -19.36 24.17 7.16
C VAL A 220 -19.99 23.39 6.00
N ASN A 221 -20.51 22.20 6.27
CA ASN A 221 -21.21 21.38 5.29
C ASN A 221 -22.48 22.05 4.76
N ALA A 222 -23.22 22.78 5.60
CA ALA A 222 -24.41 23.52 5.21
C ALA A 222 -24.13 24.63 4.19
N HIS A 223 -22.96 25.26 4.25
CA HIS A 223 -22.54 26.30 3.31
C HIS A 223 -22.08 25.75 1.94
N ILE A 224 -21.47 24.58 1.92
CA ILE A 224 -21.02 23.92 0.67
C ILE A 224 -22.23 23.47 -0.17
N VAL A 225 -23.26 22.93 0.47
CA VAL A 225 -24.49 22.49 -0.20
C VAL A 225 -25.33 23.68 -0.71
N ALA A 226 -25.36 24.80 0.02
CA ALA A 226 -26.10 26.01 -0.40
C ALA A 226 -25.42 26.80 -1.53
N GLY A 227 -24.09 26.69 -1.68
CA GLY A 227 -23.31 27.39 -2.72
C GLY A 227 -23.30 26.73 -4.10
N SER A 228 -23.82 25.51 -4.24
CA SER A 228 -23.87 24.76 -5.51
C SER A 228 -25.20 24.92 -6.27
N SER A 229 -26.10 25.80 -5.81
CA SER A 229 -27.43 26.04 -6.39
C SER A 229 -27.57 27.42 -7.05
N SER A 230 -26.45 27.99 -7.56
CA SER A 230 -26.47 29.28 -8.30
C SER A 230 -25.90 29.12 -9.67
#